data_028e9ee8815cdd146ab2fe0f3dbecf91
#
_entry.id   028e9ee8815cdd146ab2fe0f3dbecf91
#
_cell.length_a   1.000
_cell.length_b   1.000
_cell.length_c   1.000
_cell.angle_alpha   90.00
_cell.angle_beta   90.00
_cell.angle_gamma   90.00
#
_symmetry.space_group_name_H-M   'P 1'
#
loop_
_entity.id
_entity.type
_entity.pdbx_description
1 polymer ?
#
loop_
_entity_poly.entity_id
_entity_poly.type
_entity_poly.pdbx_seq_one_letter_code
_entity_poly.pdbx_strand_id
1 'polypeptide(L)'
;MSYSLGIDASTQSISALIIDLDSGEFVCENSINFDEKLSEFNTVNGVIEGNTDGEVFSNPLMWLNALELLFEDISKKCDVKKIKAISGAGQQHGSVYLNANWLKNINKLK
;
A
#
# COMPACT_ATOMS: atom_id res chain seq x y z
N MET A 1 23.14 -12.42 -0.17
CA MET A 1 22.31 -11.56 0.68
C MET A 1 20.85 -11.88 0.51
N SER A 2 20.11 -11.88 1.61
CA SER A 2 18.66 -12.12 1.60
C SER A 2 17.97 -10.99 2.35
N TYR A 3 16.95 -10.40 1.72
CA TYR A 3 16.19 -9.30 2.28
C TYR A 3 14.80 -9.75 2.69
N SER A 4 14.27 -9.11 3.73
CA SER A 4 12.87 -9.20 4.12
C SER A 4 12.21 -7.84 3.91
N LEU A 5 11.03 -7.88 3.28
CA LEU A 5 10.21 -6.68 3.03
C LEU A 5 9.03 -6.69 3.98
N GLY A 6 8.88 -5.64 4.78
CA GLY A 6 7.70 -5.41 5.59
C GLY A 6 6.87 -4.26 4.99
N ILE A 7 5.58 -4.47 4.86
CA ILE A 7 4.66 -3.45 4.32
C ILE A 7 3.62 -3.12 5.38
N ASP A 8 3.39 -1.84 5.61
CA ASP A 8 2.34 -1.35 6.51
C ASP A 8 1.38 -0.46 5.74
N ALA A 9 0.15 -0.92 5.58
CA ALA A 9 -0.91 -0.18 4.91
C ALA A 9 -1.83 0.45 5.96
N SER A 10 -1.69 1.74 6.15
CA SER A 10 -2.50 2.49 7.11
C SER A 10 -3.51 3.39 6.39
N THR A 11 -4.27 4.18 7.14
CA THR A 11 -5.33 5.02 6.58
C THR A 11 -4.79 6.10 5.64
N GLN A 12 -3.67 6.71 5.98
CA GLN A 12 -3.15 7.87 5.24
C GLN A 12 -2.01 7.54 4.28
N SER A 13 -1.39 6.36 4.44
CA SER A 13 -0.21 6.01 3.68
C SER A 13 0.01 4.51 3.62
N ILE A 14 0.87 4.11 2.71
CA ILE A 14 1.46 2.77 2.69
C ILE A 14 2.97 2.93 2.77
N SER A 15 3.62 2.12 3.61
CA SER A 15 5.06 2.20 3.80
C SER A 15 5.71 0.83 3.73
N ALA A 16 6.99 0.81 3.44
CA ALA A 16 7.77 -0.41 3.35
C ALA A 16 9.13 -0.22 4.02
N LEU A 17 9.58 -1.30 4.62
CA LEU A 17 10.89 -1.38 5.26
C LEU A 17 11.60 -2.63 4.76
N ILE A 18 12.85 -2.50 4.36
CA ILE A 18 13.66 -3.65 3.94
C ILE A 18 14.82 -3.84 4.91
N ILE A 19 14.96 -5.06 5.38
CA ILE A 19 15.98 -5.48 6.31
C ILE A 19 16.79 -6.60 5.68
N ASP A 20 18.12 -6.56 5.89
CA ASP A 20 19.02 -7.66 5.52
C ASP A 20 18.87 -8.78 6.56
N LEU A 21 18.41 -9.95 6.12
CA LEU A 21 18.20 -11.10 7.00
C LEU A 21 19.50 -11.67 7.57
N ASP A 22 20.60 -11.52 6.85
CA ASP A 22 21.86 -12.07 7.29
C ASP A 22 22.49 -11.27 8.43
N SER A 23 22.38 -9.93 8.37
CA SER A 23 22.98 -9.03 9.36
C SER A 23 21.97 -8.44 10.34
N GLY A 24 20.68 -8.47 10.00
CA GLY A 24 19.65 -7.76 10.76
C GLY A 24 19.64 -6.25 10.55
N GLU A 25 20.47 -5.76 9.63
CA GLU A 25 20.60 -4.32 9.41
C GLU A 25 19.52 -3.77 8.49
N PHE A 26 19.18 -2.51 8.73
CA PHE A 26 18.29 -1.73 7.88
C PHE A 26 18.92 -1.52 6.50
N VAL A 27 18.15 -1.73 5.44
CA VAL A 27 18.58 -1.51 4.06
C VAL A 27 17.99 -0.21 3.50
N CYS A 28 16.67 -0.11 3.47
CA CYS A 28 15.99 1.10 3.02
C CYS A 28 14.54 1.10 3.46
N GLU A 29 13.91 2.26 3.35
CA GLU A 29 12.47 2.40 3.55
C GLU A 29 11.90 3.34 2.51
N ASN A 30 10.59 3.23 2.28
CA ASN A 30 9.85 4.13 1.43
C ASN A 30 8.42 4.25 1.93
N SER A 31 7.78 5.37 1.63
CA SER A 31 6.39 5.62 2.02
C SER A 31 5.67 6.40 0.92
N ILE A 32 4.41 6.06 0.69
CA ILE A 32 3.54 6.76 -0.24
C ILE A 32 2.38 7.34 0.57
N ASN A 33 2.31 8.67 0.66
CA ASN A 33 1.20 9.37 1.28
C ASN A 33 0.09 9.54 0.23
N PHE A 34 -1.12 9.13 0.55
CA PHE A 34 -2.22 9.11 -0.42
C PHE A 34 -2.62 10.53 -0.87
N ASP A 35 -2.70 11.47 0.05
CA ASP A 35 -3.10 12.84 -0.29
C ASP A 35 -2.08 13.52 -1.20
N GLU A 36 -0.80 13.26 -0.99
CA GLU A 36 0.30 13.89 -1.73
C GLU A 36 0.59 13.23 -3.08
N LYS A 37 0.60 11.90 -3.12
CA LYS A 37 1.06 11.15 -4.30
C LYS A 37 -0.08 10.65 -5.18
N LEU A 38 -1.29 10.58 -4.65
CA LEU A 38 -2.46 10.07 -5.35
C LEU A 38 -3.63 11.05 -5.20
N SER A 39 -3.36 12.33 -5.48
CA SER A 39 -4.33 13.41 -5.34
C SER A 39 -5.57 13.24 -6.22
N GLU A 40 -5.47 12.45 -7.29
CA GLU A 40 -6.59 12.14 -8.18
C GLU A 40 -7.73 11.40 -7.49
N PHE A 41 -7.48 10.78 -6.33
CA PHE A 41 -8.52 10.12 -5.55
C PHE A 41 -9.22 11.06 -4.57
N ASN A 42 -8.78 12.32 -4.49
CA ASN A 42 -9.43 13.40 -3.73
C ASN A 42 -9.60 13.09 -2.23
N THR A 43 -8.62 12.41 -1.63
CA THR A 43 -8.66 12.12 -0.20
C THR A 43 -8.13 13.29 0.63
N VAL A 44 -8.65 13.37 1.86
CA VAL A 44 -8.11 14.24 2.91
C VAL A 44 -7.84 13.35 4.11
N ASN A 45 -6.60 13.33 4.59
CA ASN A 45 -6.14 12.39 5.60
C ASN A 45 -6.37 10.93 5.19
N GLY A 46 -6.28 10.66 3.88
CA GLY A 46 -6.40 9.32 3.32
C GLY A 46 -7.81 8.82 3.08
N VAL A 47 -8.83 9.64 3.36
CA VAL A 47 -10.23 9.22 3.25
C VAL A 47 -11.09 10.25 2.54
N ILE A 48 -12.25 9.80 2.07
CA ILE A 48 -13.29 10.66 1.49
C ILE A 48 -14.44 10.69 2.48
N GLU A 49 -14.89 11.90 2.83
CA GLU A 49 -16.03 12.05 3.75
C GLU A 49 -17.33 11.62 3.08
N GLY A 50 -18.17 10.90 3.82
CA GLY A 50 -19.50 10.52 3.40
C GLY A 50 -20.54 11.59 3.74
N ASN A 51 -21.80 11.24 3.51
CA ASN A 51 -22.93 12.17 3.73
C ASN A 51 -23.36 12.24 5.20
N THR A 52 -22.96 11.28 6.00
CA THR A 52 -23.32 11.18 7.42
C THR A 52 -22.09 11.51 8.26
N ASP A 53 -22.27 12.20 9.38
CA ASP A 53 -21.18 12.53 10.30
C ASP A 53 -20.47 11.26 10.77
N GLY A 54 -19.14 11.27 10.65
CA GLY A 54 -18.30 10.12 10.99
C GLY A 54 -18.17 9.06 9.89
N GLU A 55 -18.90 9.22 8.78
CA GLU A 55 -18.82 8.29 7.65
C GLU A 55 -17.64 8.65 6.75
N VAL A 56 -16.74 7.69 6.50
CA VAL A 56 -15.60 7.89 5.61
C VAL A 56 -15.45 6.70 4.67
N PHE A 57 -14.94 6.98 3.47
CA PHE A 57 -14.72 5.99 2.43
C PHE A 57 -13.30 6.08 1.90
N SER A 58 -12.83 5.00 1.28
CA SER A 58 -11.60 4.98 0.49
C SER A 58 -11.83 4.16 -0.76
N ASN A 59 -11.18 4.55 -1.84
CA ASN A 59 -11.21 3.78 -3.08
C ASN A 59 -10.12 2.70 -3.02
N PRO A 60 -10.46 1.40 -3.06
CA PRO A 60 -9.45 0.34 -3.02
C PRO A 60 -8.43 0.40 -4.16
N LEU A 61 -8.79 0.99 -5.31
CA LEU A 61 -7.84 1.20 -6.41
C LEU A 61 -6.70 2.13 -6.02
N MET A 62 -6.96 3.08 -5.12
CA MET A 62 -5.92 3.94 -4.57
C MET A 62 -4.85 3.11 -3.85
N TRP A 63 -5.27 2.11 -3.08
CA TRP A 63 -4.34 1.24 -2.38
C TRP A 63 -3.49 0.42 -3.34
N LEU A 64 -4.07 -0.08 -4.43
CA LEU A 64 -3.34 -0.82 -5.46
C LEU A 64 -2.34 0.08 -6.19
N ASN A 65 -2.75 1.30 -6.54
CA ASN A 65 -1.88 2.27 -7.18
C ASN A 65 -0.72 2.67 -6.25
N ALA A 66 -1.01 2.84 -4.96
CA ALA A 66 0.01 3.15 -3.96
C ALA A 66 1.02 2.01 -3.85
N LEU A 67 0.56 0.77 -3.87
CA LEU A 67 1.43 -0.40 -3.81
C LEU A 67 2.36 -0.46 -5.04
N GLU A 68 1.84 -0.18 -6.23
CA GLU A 68 2.65 -0.11 -7.45
C GLU A 68 3.75 0.96 -7.34
N LEU A 69 3.39 2.16 -6.90
CA LEU A 69 4.34 3.25 -6.69
C LEU A 69 5.41 2.87 -5.65
N LEU A 70 4.98 2.22 -4.58
CA LEU A 70 5.88 1.78 -3.52
C LEU A 70 6.91 0.79 -4.05
N PHE A 71 6.47 -0.22 -4.81
CA PHE A 71 7.36 -1.21 -5.39
C PHE A 71 8.29 -0.59 -6.44
N GLU A 72 7.79 0.33 -7.24
CA GLU A 72 8.61 1.05 -8.21
C GLU A 72 9.73 1.83 -7.52
N ASP A 73 9.42 2.55 -6.45
CA ASP A 73 10.39 3.30 -5.69
C ASP A 73 11.43 2.39 -5.02
N ILE A 74 10.97 1.27 -4.44
CA ILE A 74 11.84 0.28 -3.82
C ILE A 74 12.80 -0.32 -4.84
N SER A 75 12.33 -0.61 -6.05
CA SER A 75 13.16 -1.19 -7.10
C SER A 75 14.32 -0.28 -7.52
N LYS A 76 14.17 1.01 -7.31
CA LYS A 76 15.23 1.99 -7.56
C LYS A 76 16.25 2.09 -6.43
N LYS A 77 15.87 1.65 -5.22
CA LYS A 77 16.71 1.79 -4.02
C LYS A 77 17.49 0.54 -3.68
N CYS A 78 17.00 -0.64 -4.05
CA CYS A 78 17.67 -1.89 -3.75
C CYS A 78 17.37 -2.96 -4.81
N ASP A 79 18.11 -4.07 -4.75
CA ASP A 79 17.89 -5.20 -5.65
C ASP A 79 16.74 -6.06 -5.13
N VAL A 80 15.57 -5.90 -5.76
CA VAL A 80 14.35 -6.62 -5.37
C VAL A 80 14.48 -8.13 -5.53
N LYS A 81 15.42 -8.61 -6.35
CA LYS A 81 15.67 -10.05 -6.52
C LYS A 81 16.18 -10.71 -5.24
N LYS A 82 16.72 -9.92 -4.32
CA LYS A 82 17.23 -10.40 -3.03
C LYS A 82 16.14 -10.53 -1.98
N ILE A 83 14.93 -10.03 -2.25
CA ILE A 83 13.80 -10.16 -1.32
C ILE A 83 13.33 -11.60 -1.29
N LYS A 84 13.43 -12.24 -0.13
CA LYS A 84 13.08 -13.65 0.07
C LYS A 84 11.83 -13.84 0.92
N ALA A 85 11.40 -12.81 1.65
CA ALA A 85 10.23 -12.88 2.51
C ALA A 85 9.51 -11.54 2.48
N ILE A 86 8.18 -11.60 2.53
CA ILE A 86 7.32 -10.41 2.60
C ILE A 86 6.32 -10.61 3.72
N SER A 87 6.17 -9.61 4.57
CA SER A 87 5.12 -9.57 5.58
C SER A 87 4.35 -8.27 5.46
N GLY A 88 3.13 -8.26 5.94
CA GLY A 88 2.29 -7.08 5.84
C GLY A 88 1.42 -6.87 7.07
N ALA A 89 1.09 -5.60 7.30
CA ALA A 89 0.11 -5.19 8.30
C ALA A 89 -0.84 -4.20 7.63
N GLY A 90 -2.11 -4.22 8.03
CA GLY A 90 -3.12 -3.35 7.48
C GLY A 90 -3.98 -2.72 8.57
N GLN A 91 -4.80 -1.76 8.19
CA GLN A 91 -5.74 -1.14 9.11
C GLN A 91 -6.78 -2.17 9.59
N GLN A 92 -7.18 -2.05 10.86
CA GLN A 92 -7.97 -3.08 11.53
C GLN A 92 -9.46 -3.06 11.20
N HIS A 93 -10.04 -1.91 10.95
CA HIS A 93 -11.48 -1.73 10.87
C HIS A 93 -11.99 -1.33 9.50
N GLY A 94 -11.22 -1.63 8.46
CA GLY A 94 -11.62 -1.39 7.08
C GLY A 94 -12.36 -2.58 6.50
N SER A 95 -13.33 -2.31 5.62
CA SER A 95 -14.07 -3.34 4.89
C SER A 95 -14.19 -2.95 3.43
N VAL A 96 -14.06 -3.93 2.55
CA VAL A 96 -14.27 -3.74 1.10
C VAL A 96 -15.43 -4.63 0.68
N TYR A 97 -16.51 -4.02 0.21
CA TYR A 97 -17.68 -4.73 -0.25
C TYR A 97 -17.63 -4.88 -1.77
N LEU A 98 -17.79 -6.10 -2.24
CA LEU A 98 -17.71 -6.42 -3.66
C LEU A 98 -19.11 -6.72 -4.20
N ASN A 99 -19.40 -6.25 -5.41
CA ASN A 99 -20.66 -6.55 -6.06
C ASN A 99 -20.58 -7.86 -6.86
N ALA A 100 -21.69 -8.23 -7.53
CA ALA A 100 -21.76 -9.47 -8.30
C ALA A 100 -20.77 -9.52 -9.47
N ASN A 101 -20.24 -8.39 -9.89
CA ASN A 101 -19.30 -8.28 -11.01
C ASN A 101 -17.83 -8.19 -10.57
N TRP A 102 -17.56 -8.45 -9.30
CA TRP A 102 -16.24 -8.24 -8.73
C TRP A 102 -15.13 -9.00 -9.49
N LEU A 103 -15.41 -10.22 -9.93
CA LEU A 103 -14.41 -11.03 -10.62
C LEU A 103 -14.00 -10.41 -11.96
N LYS A 104 -14.96 -9.88 -12.71
CA LYS A 104 -14.69 -9.18 -13.97
C LYS A 104 -13.87 -7.92 -13.73
N ASN A 105 -14.18 -7.19 -12.68
CA ASN A 105 -13.48 -5.95 -12.34
C ASN A 105 -12.04 -6.22 -11.91
N ILE A 106 -11.81 -7.27 -11.13
CA ILE A 106 -10.46 -7.68 -10.73
C ILE A 106 -9.64 -8.11 -11.95
N ASN A 107 -10.23 -8.86 -12.87
CA ASN A 107 -9.52 -9.29 -14.08
C ASN A 107 -9.08 -8.11 -14.96
N LYS A 108 -9.79 -6.98 -14.93
CA LYS A 108 -9.41 -5.77 -15.65
C LYS A 108 -8.19 -5.08 -15.04
N LEU A 109 -7.86 -5.38 -13.79
CA LEU A 109 -6.71 -4.79 -13.08
C LEU A 109 -5.41 -5.54 -13.34
N LYS A 110 -5.49 -6.72 -13.91
CA LYS A 110 -4.31 -7.55 -14.16
C LYS A 110 -3.56 -7.17 -15.43
#